data_27968f734b1568ece8289239a1bf400d
#
_entry.id   27968f734b1568ece8289239a1bf400d
#
_cell.length_a   1.000
_cell.length_b   1.000
_cell.length_c   1.000
_cell.angle_alpha   90.00
_cell.angle_beta   90.00
_cell.angle_gamma   90.00
#
_symmetry.space_group_name_H-M   'P 1'
#
loop_
_entity.id
_entity.type
_entity.pdbx_description
1 polymer ?
#
loop_
_entity_poly.entity_id
_entity_poly.type
_entity_poly.pdbx_seq_one_letter_code
_entity_poly.pdbx_strand_id
1 'polypeptide(L)'
;MENTVVVVLIIPGRKLEVDLEVNLDITANELAIAINSAYELGIDTSNIRNCYIKCENPIALLRGNKTLREFGLRNGSVIMVSA
;
A
#
# COMPACT_ATOMS: atom_id res chain seq x y z
N MET A 1 5.56 -4.18 21.38
CA MET A 1 4.38 -4.18 20.50
C MET A 1 4.84 -3.78 19.11
N GLU A 2 4.62 -4.61 18.14
CA GLU A 2 5.06 -4.31 16.79
C GLU A 2 4.08 -3.39 16.08
N ASN A 3 4.60 -2.32 15.51
CA ASN A 3 3.83 -1.37 14.72
C ASN A 3 4.04 -1.57 13.22
N THR A 4 4.84 -2.56 12.85
CA THR A 4 5.17 -2.85 11.45
C THR A 4 4.83 -4.28 11.09
N VAL A 5 4.50 -4.47 9.83
CA VAL A 5 4.31 -5.80 9.24
C VAL A 5 5.04 -5.85 7.91
N VAL A 6 5.36 -7.05 7.46
CA VAL A 6 5.96 -7.27 6.15
C VAL A 6 4.88 -7.75 5.20
N VAL A 7 4.66 -6.99 4.14
CA VAL A 7 3.68 -7.30 3.10
C VAL A 7 4.42 -7.58 1.79
N VAL A 8 3.74 -8.25 0.88
CA VAL A 8 4.26 -8.45 -0.48
C VAL A 8 3.72 -7.32 -1.34
N LEU A 9 4.62 -6.53 -1.93
CA LEU A 9 4.26 -5.47 -2.86
C LEU A 9 4.41 -5.98 -4.28
N ILE A 10 3.33 -5.86 -5.06
CA ILE A 10 3.33 -6.25 -6.47
C ILE A 10 2.98 -5.04 -7.31
N ILE A 11 3.83 -4.73 -8.29
CA ILE A 11 3.59 -3.67 -9.27
C ILE A 11 3.69 -4.33 -10.65
N PRO A 12 2.58 -4.83 -11.21
CA PRO A 12 2.62 -5.63 -12.45
C PRO A 12 3.22 -4.88 -13.64
N GLY A 13 2.93 -3.59 -13.77
CA GLY A 13 3.46 -2.78 -14.86
C GLY A 13 4.97 -2.63 -14.83
N ARG A 14 5.61 -2.88 -13.70
CA ARG A 14 7.06 -2.84 -13.51
C ARG A 14 7.65 -4.23 -13.37
N LYS A 15 6.84 -5.28 -13.43
CA LYS A 15 7.24 -6.67 -13.17
C LYS A 15 7.98 -6.80 -11.83
N LEU A 16 7.48 -6.09 -10.83
CA LEU A 16 8.09 -6.00 -9.50
C LEU A 16 7.27 -6.80 -8.50
N GLU A 17 7.95 -7.61 -7.71
CA GLU A 17 7.37 -8.28 -6.55
C GLU A 17 8.43 -8.31 -5.47
N VAL A 18 8.19 -7.62 -4.38
CA VAL A 18 9.16 -7.49 -3.28
C VAL A 18 8.44 -7.54 -1.94
N ASP A 19 9.19 -7.91 -0.90
CA ASP A 19 8.72 -7.77 0.47
C ASP A 19 8.94 -6.33 0.91
N LEU A 20 7.94 -5.77 1.57
CA LEU A 20 7.97 -4.39 2.03
C LEU A 20 7.52 -4.32 3.48
N GLU A 21 8.33 -3.73 4.33
CA GLU A 21 7.94 -3.45 5.71
C GLU A 21 7.16 -2.15 5.75
N VAL A 22 5.96 -2.20 6.32
CA VAL A 22 5.09 -1.02 6.42
C VAL A 22 4.68 -0.78 7.85
N ASN A 23 4.54 0.49 8.22
CA ASN A 23 4.04 0.90 9.52
C ASN A 23 2.51 0.82 9.50
N LEU A 24 1.93 0.14 10.47
CA LEU A 24 0.48 -0.05 10.56
C LEU A 24 -0.29 1.23 10.89
N ASP A 25 0.39 2.24 11.41
CA ASP A 25 -0.26 3.48 11.86
C ASP A 25 -0.30 4.56 10.79
N ILE A 26 0.24 4.30 9.61
CA ILE A 26 0.07 5.21 8.49
C ILE A 26 -1.27 4.95 7.80
N THR A 27 -1.77 5.97 7.09
CA THR A 27 -3.01 5.86 6.34
C THR A 27 -2.77 5.23 4.98
N ALA A 28 -3.85 4.76 4.34
CA ALA A 28 -3.76 4.26 2.97
C ALA A 28 -3.24 5.33 2.01
N ASN A 29 -3.66 6.60 2.19
CA ASN A 29 -3.16 7.71 1.38
C ASN A 29 -1.65 7.89 1.55
N GLU A 30 -1.17 7.84 2.79
CA GLU A 30 0.26 7.96 3.06
C GLU A 30 1.05 6.81 2.44
N LEU A 31 0.50 5.60 2.47
CA LEU A 31 1.14 4.45 1.84
C LEU A 31 1.23 4.64 0.32
N ALA A 32 0.15 5.09 -0.31
CA ALA A 32 0.14 5.34 -1.76
C ALA A 32 1.18 6.38 -2.15
N ILE A 33 1.27 7.47 -1.40
CA ILE A 33 2.25 8.53 -1.63
C ILE A 33 3.67 7.99 -1.48
N ALA A 34 3.91 7.21 -0.43
CA ALA A 34 5.24 6.65 -0.16
C ALA A 34 5.68 5.69 -1.27
N ILE A 35 4.80 4.80 -1.73
CA ILE A 35 5.12 3.86 -2.80
C ILE A 35 5.35 4.60 -4.11
N ASN A 36 4.50 5.57 -4.41
CA ASN A 36 4.67 6.40 -5.62
C ASN A 36 6.03 7.08 -5.64
N SER A 37 6.43 7.65 -4.52
CA SER A 37 7.71 8.34 -4.39
C SER A 37 8.89 7.35 -4.46
N ALA A 38 8.80 6.24 -3.74
CA ALA A 38 9.90 5.28 -3.64
C ALA A 38 10.20 4.59 -4.98
N TYR A 39 9.17 4.31 -5.76
CA TYR A 39 9.31 3.58 -7.03
C TYR A 39 9.10 4.46 -8.26
N GLU A 40 8.95 5.76 -8.05
CA GLU A 40 8.81 6.75 -9.14
C GLU A 40 7.72 6.35 -10.14
N LEU A 41 6.52 6.08 -9.62
CA LEU A 41 5.43 5.56 -10.44
C LEU A 41 4.73 6.61 -11.29
N GLY A 42 4.94 7.90 -10.99
CA GLY A 42 4.31 8.98 -11.75
C GLY A 42 2.81 9.13 -11.49
N ILE A 43 2.32 8.58 -10.38
CA ILE A 43 0.91 8.72 -10.01
C ILE A 43 0.66 10.16 -9.56
N ASP A 44 -0.43 10.76 -10.04
CA ASP A 44 -0.82 12.10 -9.64
C ASP A 44 -1.44 12.06 -8.24
N THR A 45 -0.63 12.39 -7.22
CA THR A 45 -1.08 12.39 -5.83
C THR A 45 -1.88 13.64 -5.47
N SER A 46 -1.96 14.63 -6.35
CA SER A 46 -2.83 15.79 -6.12
C SER A 46 -4.31 15.39 -6.14
N ASN A 47 -4.62 14.27 -6.76
CA ASN A 47 -5.96 13.70 -6.79
C ASN A 47 -6.00 12.38 -6.02
N ILE A 48 -5.63 12.46 -4.76
CA ILE A 48 -5.43 11.27 -3.91
C ILE A 48 -6.68 10.41 -3.76
N ARG A 49 -7.86 10.98 -3.97
CA ARG A 49 -9.12 10.23 -3.88
C ARG A 49 -9.22 9.13 -4.93
N ASN A 50 -8.49 9.28 -6.03
CA ASN A 50 -8.45 8.30 -7.11
C ASN A 50 -7.33 7.29 -6.95
N CYS A 51 -6.50 7.46 -5.92
CA CYS A 51 -5.42 6.53 -5.64
C CYS A 51 -5.93 5.42 -4.73
N TYR A 52 -5.75 4.19 -5.15
CA TYR A 52 -6.09 3.05 -4.31
C TYR A 52 -5.12 1.92 -4.56
N ILE A 53 -5.00 1.06 -3.56
CA ILE A 53 -4.14 -0.11 -3.60
C ILE A 53 -5.02 -1.33 -3.34
N LYS A 54 -4.97 -2.30 -4.22
CA LYS A 54 -5.68 -3.56 -4.00
C LYS A 54 -4.93 -4.38 -2.96
N CYS A 55 -5.66 -4.94 -2.02
CA CYS A 55 -5.09 -5.75 -0.97
C CYS A 55 -5.74 -7.12 -0.94
N GLU A 56 -4.93 -8.15 -0.74
CA GLU A 56 -5.40 -9.50 -0.45
C GLU A 56 -4.85 -9.91 0.90
N ASN A 57 -5.67 -10.67 1.64
CA ASN A 57 -5.31 -11.19 2.95
C ASN A 57 -5.01 -10.08 3.97
N PRO A 58 -5.99 -9.24 4.28
CA PRO A 58 -7.41 -9.32 3.91
C PRO A 58 -7.72 -8.72 2.53
N ILE A 59 -8.86 -9.09 1.95
CA ILE A 59 -9.34 -8.49 0.71
C ILE A 59 -9.91 -7.12 1.02
N ALA A 60 -9.31 -6.08 0.42
CA ALA A 60 -9.71 -4.70 0.65
C ALA A 60 -9.19 -3.78 -0.44
N LEU A 61 -9.81 -2.61 -0.56
CA LEU A 61 -9.26 -1.50 -1.33
C LEU A 61 -8.71 -0.50 -0.31
N LEU A 62 -7.40 -0.29 -0.35
CA LEU A 62 -6.73 0.64 0.55
C LEU A 62 -6.79 2.03 -0.05
N ARG A 63 -7.57 2.90 0.56
CA ARG A 63 -7.68 4.30 0.14
C ARG A 63 -8.18 5.14 1.31
N GLY A 64 -7.94 6.44 1.22
CA GLY A 64 -8.44 7.39 2.21
C GLY A 64 -7.57 7.50 3.44
N ASN A 65 -8.14 8.04 4.51
CA ASN A 65 -7.43 8.37 5.73
C ASN A 65 -7.51 7.29 6.81
N LYS A 66 -8.01 6.12 6.46
CA LYS A 66 -8.03 4.97 7.34
C LYS A 66 -6.65 4.36 7.42
N THR A 67 -6.22 3.97 8.62
CA THR A 67 -4.88 3.40 8.81
C THR A 67 -4.81 1.96 8.29
N LEU A 68 -3.60 1.50 8.03
CA LEU A 68 -3.38 0.11 7.62
C LEU A 68 -3.81 -0.85 8.72
N ARG A 69 -3.64 -0.46 9.98
CA ARG A 69 -4.12 -1.23 11.14
C ARG A 69 -5.63 -1.42 11.08
N GLU A 70 -6.36 -0.35 10.78
CA GLU A 70 -7.82 -0.40 10.66
C GLU A 70 -8.29 -1.26 9.50
N PHE A 71 -7.51 -1.35 8.43
CA PHE A 71 -7.79 -2.26 7.31
C PHE A 71 -7.47 -3.71 7.65
N GLY A 72 -6.72 -3.95 8.73
CA GLY A 72 -6.37 -5.30 9.14
C GLY A 72 -5.16 -5.89 8.44
N LEU A 73 -4.25 -5.06 7.93
CA LEU A 73 -3.01 -5.55 7.32
C LEU A 73 -2.18 -6.33 8.34
N ARG A 74 -1.53 -7.37 7.87
CA ARG A 74 -0.72 -8.26 8.68
C ARG A 74 0.44 -8.83 7.87
N ASN A 75 1.35 -9.52 8.54
CA ASN A 75 2.43 -10.20 7.85
C ASN A 75 1.85 -11.16 6.81
N GLY A 76 2.34 -11.07 5.59
CA GLY A 76 1.87 -11.89 4.49
C GLY A 76 0.74 -11.28 3.67
N SER A 77 0.19 -10.12 4.08
CA SER A 77 -0.76 -9.40 3.25
C SER A 77 -0.10 -9.05 1.91
N VAL A 78 -0.87 -9.09 0.82
CA VAL A 78 -0.39 -8.76 -0.51
C VAL A 78 -1.02 -7.45 -0.94
N ILE A 79 -0.20 -6.51 -1.37
CA ILE A 79 -0.69 -5.24 -1.91
C ILE A 79 -0.25 -5.10 -3.36
N MET A 80 -1.16 -4.62 -4.20
CA MET A 80 -0.93 -4.50 -5.63
C MET A 80 -1.24 -3.08 -6.07
N VAL A 81 -0.27 -2.46 -6.73
CA VAL A 81 -0.38 -1.10 -7.25
C VAL A 81 -0.37 -1.17 -8.78
N SER A 82 -1.43 -0.63 -9.39
CA SER A 82 -1.51 -0.50 -10.84
C SER A 82 -0.73 0.75 -11.26
N ALA A 83 0.29 0.56 -12.03
CA ALA A 83 1.12 1.66 -12.53
C ALA A 83 1.68 1.31 -13.91
#